data_838cceccbcd7556b5858c841db9807f6
#
_entry.id   838cceccbcd7556b5858c841db9807f6
#
_cell.length_a   1.000
_cell.length_b   1.000
_cell.length_c   1.000
_cell.angle_alpha   90.00
_cell.angle_beta   90.00
_cell.angle_gamma   90.00
#
_symmetry.space_group_name_H-M   'P 1'
#
loop_
_entity.id
_entity.type
_entity.pdbx_description
1 polymer ?
#
loop_
_entity_poly.entity_id
_entity_poly.type
_entity_poly.pdbx_seq_one_letter_code
_entity_poly.pdbx_strand_id
1 'polypeptide(L)'
;SNPTSTPEITETPMPTESTEPTETPEPTPSPEPTSTPTPAPTGKLYERVPGIEMPGEKVNGHEYIGTLSIPSLGLKVPVQRNWSYENLSVSPCRYSGSAYAGNLAIIAHTYHFGKLSSLALDATVTFTDMENNVFRYVVREKNTISPNDANEIAHSGYDLTLVTCTL
;
A
#
# COMPACT_ATOMS: atom_id res chain seq x y z
N SER A 1 86.19 -45.38 -4.93
CA SER A 1 86.67 -45.56 -6.29
C SER A 1 85.67 -45.07 -7.27
N ASN A 2 86.10 -44.08 -7.95
CA ASN A 2 85.45 -43.39 -9.05
C ASN A 2 85.78 -44.18 -10.36
N PRO A 3 85.37 -43.81 -11.52
CA PRO A 3 84.47 -42.75 -12.10
C PRO A 3 83.55 -43.28 -13.20
N THR A 4 82.77 -42.49 -13.85
CA THR A 4 82.79 -42.43 -15.33
C THR A 4 81.73 -41.49 -15.90
N SER A 5 82.20 -40.53 -16.52
CA SER A 5 82.00 -39.89 -17.81
C SER A 5 80.59 -39.95 -18.44
N THR A 6 80.11 -38.75 -18.65
CA THR A 6 79.06 -38.29 -19.60
C THR A 6 79.57 -38.47 -21.07
N PRO A 7 78.70 -38.69 -22.00
CA PRO A 7 78.74 -38.05 -23.31
C PRO A 7 77.60 -37.12 -23.57
N GLU A 8 78.01 -36.00 -24.04
CA GLU A 8 77.31 -34.91 -24.62
C GLU A 8 76.57 -35.33 -25.92
N ILE A 9 75.29 -34.99 -26.02
CA ILE A 9 74.56 -35.19 -27.27
C ILE A 9 74.27 -33.85 -27.90
N THR A 10 74.77 -33.70 -29.10
CA THR A 10 74.61 -32.54 -30.00
C THR A 10 73.12 -32.37 -30.38
N GLU A 11 72.64 -31.22 -30.22
CA GLU A 11 71.29 -30.84 -30.67
C GLU A 11 71.31 -30.56 -32.18
N THR A 12 70.33 -31.15 -32.85
CA THR A 12 70.03 -30.87 -34.26
C THR A 12 68.90 -29.81 -34.28
N PRO A 13 68.99 -28.72 -35.03
CA PRO A 13 67.97 -27.71 -35.13
C PRO A 13 66.71 -28.27 -35.82
N MET A 14 65.58 -28.02 -35.21
CA MET A 14 64.23 -28.29 -35.73
C MET A 14 63.89 -27.34 -36.89
N PRO A 15 63.13 -27.80 -37.86
CA PRO A 15 62.74 -26.96 -39.01
C PRO A 15 61.58 -26.05 -38.54
N THR A 16 61.61 -24.85 -39.05
CA THR A 16 60.74 -23.72 -38.84
C THR A 16 59.29 -24.03 -39.13
N GLU A 17 58.49 -23.65 -38.19
CA GLU A 17 57.05 -23.73 -38.10
C GLU A 17 56.35 -22.99 -39.25
N SER A 18 55.37 -23.65 -39.85
CA SER A 18 54.45 -23.09 -40.81
C SER A 18 53.47 -22.16 -40.08
N THR A 19 53.37 -20.93 -40.48
CA THR A 19 52.44 -19.95 -39.98
C THR A 19 51.01 -20.37 -40.30
N GLU A 20 50.24 -20.70 -39.25
CA GLU A 20 48.82 -20.92 -39.28
C GLU A 20 48.12 -19.59 -39.64
N PRO A 21 47.07 -19.60 -40.47
CA PRO A 21 46.37 -18.38 -40.83
C PRO A 21 45.63 -17.83 -39.60
N THR A 22 45.88 -16.58 -39.27
CA THR A 22 45.18 -15.81 -38.24
C THR A 22 43.69 -15.77 -38.55
N GLU A 23 42.86 -16.36 -37.69
CA GLU A 23 41.43 -16.25 -37.77
C GLU A 23 41.02 -14.78 -37.61
N THR A 24 40.24 -14.31 -38.57
CA THR A 24 39.60 -12.99 -38.50
C THR A 24 38.62 -13.01 -37.32
N PRO A 25 38.68 -12.05 -36.38
CA PRO A 25 37.74 -12.02 -35.28
C PRO A 25 36.32 -11.83 -35.80
N GLU A 26 35.43 -12.73 -35.38
CA GLU A 26 33.98 -12.67 -35.64
C GLU A 26 33.42 -11.33 -35.09
N PRO A 27 32.58 -10.61 -35.83
CA PRO A 27 32.03 -9.36 -35.34
C PRO A 27 31.23 -9.59 -34.07
N THR A 28 31.67 -8.98 -32.99
CA THR A 28 30.97 -8.94 -31.72
C THR A 28 29.54 -8.43 -31.95
N PRO A 29 28.47 -9.16 -31.51
CA PRO A 29 27.13 -8.67 -31.69
C PRO A 29 26.97 -7.32 -30.98
N SER A 30 26.45 -6.36 -31.72
CA SER A 30 26.14 -5.03 -31.19
C SER A 30 25.14 -5.21 -30.03
N PRO A 31 25.32 -4.56 -28.89
CA PRO A 31 24.38 -4.67 -27.79
C PRO A 31 22.99 -4.24 -28.26
N GLU A 32 22.02 -5.13 -28.06
CA GLU A 32 20.60 -4.88 -28.28
C GLU A 32 20.20 -3.63 -27.50
N PRO A 33 19.43 -2.69 -28.05
CA PRO A 33 19.03 -1.50 -27.32
C PRO A 33 18.27 -1.89 -26.06
N THR A 34 18.88 -1.67 -24.92
CA THR A 34 18.24 -1.84 -23.63
C THR A 34 17.02 -0.91 -23.58
N SER A 35 15.83 -1.49 -23.50
CA SER A 35 14.61 -0.70 -23.34
C SER A 35 14.75 0.17 -22.10
N THR A 36 14.74 1.48 -22.29
CA THR A 36 14.72 2.45 -21.20
C THR A 36 13.46 2.16 -20.39
N PRO A 37 13.55 1.93 -19.07
CA PRO A 37 12.37 1.68 -18.26
C PRO A 37 11.44 2.89 -18.35
N THR A 38 10.20 2.65 -18.78
CA THR A 38 9.17 3.69 -18.76
C THR A 38 9.02 4.14 -17.30
N PRO A 39 9.10 5.44 -17.01
CA PRO A 39 8.94 5.92 -15.63
C PRO A 39 7.62 5.43 -15.08
N ALA A 40 7.65 4.88 -13.86
CA ALA A 40 6.45 4.45 -13.17
C ALA A 40 5.47 5.62 -13.04
N PRO A 41 4.17 5.42 -13.24
CA PRO A 41 3.19 6.49 -13.15
C PRO A 41 3.23 7.11 -11.76
N THR A 42 3.41 8.42 -11.71
CA THR A 42 3.42 9.19 -10.47
C THR A 42 1.99 9.35 -9.94
N GLY A 43 1.83 9.32 -8.62
CA GLY A 43 0.54 9.43 -7.94
C GLY A 43 0.00 8.09 -7.45
N LYS A 44 -0.89 8.18 -6.47
CA LYS A 44 -1.50 6.99 -5.86
C LYS A 44 -2.57 6.41 -6.79
N LEU A 45 -2.77 5.09 -6.70
CA LEU A 45 -3.69 4.40 -7.61
C LEU A 45 -5.11 4.97 -7.55
N TYR A 46 -5.60 5.29 -6.35
CA TYR A 46 -6.95 5.85 -6.18
C TYR A 46 -7.11 7.27 -6.77
N GLU A 47 -6.02 8.04 -6.92
CA GLU A 47 -6.03 9.34 -7.58
C GLU A 47 -6.14 9.24 -9.09
N ARG A 48 -5.71 8.11 -9.66
CA ARG A 48 -5.65 7.87 -11.11
C ARG A 48 -6.78 7.03 -11.66
N VAL A 49 -7.39 6.20 -10.80
CA VAL A 49 -8.48 5.29 -11.19
C VAL A 49 -9.75 5.67 -10.45
N PRO A 50 -10.65 6.44 -11.08
CA PRO A 50 -11.93 6.81 -10.47
C PRO A 50 -12.73 5.57 -10.07
N GLY A 51 -13.27 5.60 -8.86
CA GLY A 51 -14.16 4.55 -8.36
C GLY A 51 -13.46 3.26 -7.91
N ILE A 52 -12.12 3.23 -7.84
CA ILE A 52 -11.43 2.10 -7.25
C ILE A 52 -11.85 1.92 -5.79
N GLU A 53 -12.12 0.70 -5.41
CA GLU A 53 -12.47 0.39 -4.03
C GLU A 53 -11.26 0.45 -3.09
N MET A 54 -11.50 0.81 -1.85
CA MET A 54 -10.50 0.69 -0.80
C MET A 54 -10.14 -0.79 -0.61
N PRO A 55 -8.85 -1.17 -0.60
CA PRO A 55 -8.45 -2.55 -0.34
C PRO A 55 -8.88 -2.99 1.06
N GLY A 56 -9.13 -4.27 1.22
CA GLY A 56 -9.53 -4.87 2.48
C GLY A 56 -8.68 -6.07 2.85
N GLU A 57 -8.57 -6.32 4.15
CA GLU A 57 -7.90 -7.48 4.71
C GLU A 57 -8.86 -8.26 5.61
N LYS A 58 -8.90 -9.57 5.45
CA LYS A 58 -9.73 -10.45 6.27
C LYS A 58 -8.96 -10.95 7.47
N VAL A 59 -9.51 -10.69 8.67
CA VAL A 59 -8.98 -11.18 9.94
C VAL A 59 -10.13 -11.78 10.73
N ASN A 60 -10.01 -13.04 11.12
CA ASN A 60 -11.02 -13.76 11.91
C ASN A 60 -12.44 -13.67 11.33
N GLY A 61 -12.60 -13.71 10.01
CA GLY A 61 -13.90 -13.66 9.34
C GLY A 61 -14.43 -12.24 9.08
N HIS A 62 -13.81 -11.21 9.61
CA HIS A 62 -14.15 -9.80 9.39
C HIS A 62 -13.21 -9.15 8.38
N GLU A 63 -13.76 -8.34 7.48
CA GLU A 63 -12.96 -7.63 6.47
C GLU A 63 -12.78 -6.17 6.91
N TYR A 64 -11.52 -5.77 7.09
CA TYR A 64 -11.12 -4.44 7.51
C TYR A 64 -10.58 -3.64 6.33
N ILE A 65 -10.94 -2.35 6.28
CA ILE A 65 -10.52 -1.41 5.23
C ILE A 65 -9.53 -0.35 5.72
N GLY A 66 -9.29 -0.28 7.02
CA GLY A 66 -8.37 0.68 7.59
C GLY A 66 -8.57 0.90 9.08
N THR A 67 -7.95 1.96 9.57
CA THR A 67 -7.96 2.36 10.98
C THR A 67 -8.37 3.81 11.12
N LEU A 68 -9.33 4.06 12.01
CA LEU A 68 -9.74 5.41 12.42
C LEU A 68 -8.99 5.82 13.68
N SER A 69 -8.39 7.01 13.67
CA SER A 69 -7.70 7.57 14.82
C SER A 69 -8.23 8.98 15.16
N ILE A 70 -8.58 9.17 16.43
CA ILE A 70 -8.98 10.46 16.99
C ILE A 70 -8.11 10.70 18.25
N PRO A 71 -6.94 11.33 18.10
CA PRO A 71 -5.97 11.45 19.19
C PRO A 71 -6.52 12.14 20.43
N SER A 72 -7.35 13.18 20.27
CA SER A 72 -7.94 13.91 21.40
C SER A 72 -8.88 13.06 22.26
N LEU A 73 -9.42 11.97 21.72
CA LEU A 73 -10.24 11.01 22.45
C LEU A 73 -9.45 9.77 22.90
N GLY A 74 -8.16 9.67 22.53
CA GLY A 74 -7.37 8.45 22.70
C GLY A 74 -7.93 7.26 21.92
N LEU A 75 -8.65 7.52 20.82
CA LEU A 75 -9.32 6.50 20.04
C LEU A 75 -8.46 6.09 18.84
N LYS A 76 -8.21 4.80 18.69
CA LYS A 76 -7.63 4.17 17.52
C LYS A 76 -8.27 2.81 17.33
N VAL A 77 -9.08 2.66 16.30
CA VAL A 77 -9.90 1.46 16.08
C VAL A 77 -9.88 1.02 14.63
N PRO A 78 -9.90 -0.29 14.35
CA PRO A 78 -10.05 -0.78 12.99
C PRO A 78 -11.49 -0.55 12.49
N VAL A 79 -11.62 -0.37 11.18
CA VAL A 79 -12.91 -0.13 10.52
C VAL A 79 -13.19 -1.27 9.55
N GLN A 80 -14.35 -1.90 9.70
CA GLN A 80 -14.79 -2.97 8.80
C GLN A 80 -15.42 -2.42 7.52
N ARG A 81 -15.35 -3.19 6.43
CA ARG A 81 -15.89 -2.82 5.12
C ARG A 81 -17.39 -2.64 5.11
N ASN A 82 -18.12 -3.55 5.72
CA ASN A 82 -19.58 -3.57 5.69
C ASN A 82 -20.15 -3.55 7.09
N TRP A 83 -21.20 -2.77 7.28
CA TRP A 83 -21.90 -2.76 8.53
C TRP A 83 -22.96 -3.89 8.60
N SER A 84 -23.08 -4.46 9.76
CA SER A 84 -24.16 -5.33 10.22
C SER A 84 -24.21 -5.22 11.74
N TYR A 85 -25.27 -5.66 12.36
CA TYR A 85 -25.32 -5.67 13.83
C TYR A 85 -24.23 -6.55 14.45
N GLU A 86 -23.90 -7.66 13.79
CA GLU A 86 -22.80 -8.53 14.20
C GLU A 86 -21.45 -7.80 14.09
N ASN A 87 -21.16 -7.20 12.94
CA ASN A 87 -19.91 -6.47 12.72
C ASN A 87 -19.77 -5.27 13.65
N LEU A 88 -20.84 -4.52 13.89
CA LEU A 88 -20.84 -3.38 14.81
C LEU A 88 -20.55 -3.78 16.26
N SER A 89 -20.84 -5.03 16.64
CA SER A 89 -20.47 -5.55 17.95
C SER A 89 -18.97 -5.72 18.13
N VAL A 90 -18.23 -5.85 17.04
CA VAL A 90 -16.78 -6.06 17.02
C VAL A 90 -16.04 -4.73 16.89
N SER A 91 -16.37 -3.91 15.90
CA SER A 91 -15.72 -2.62 15.65
C SER A 91 -16.58 -1.69 14.80
N PRO A 92 -16.19 -0.41 14.65
CA PRO A 92 -16.79 0.49 13.68
C PRO A 92 -16.81 -0.09 12.27
N CYS A 93 -17.82 0.25 11.50
CA CYS A 93 -18.03 -0.23 10.15
C CYS A 93 -18.24 0.92 9.15
N ARG A 94 -17.78 0.75 7.92
CA ARG A 94 -18.20 1.62 6.83
C ARG A 94 -19.71 1.49 6.61
N TYR A 95 -20.41 2.60 6.68
CA TYR A 95 -21.82 2.69 6.35
C TYR A 95 -22.01 2.89 4.84
N SER A 96 -21.28 3.83 4.27
CA SER A 96 -21.30 4.15 2.85
C SER A 96 -20.04 4.89 2.41
N GLY A 97 -19.87 5.06 1.11
CA GLY A 97 -18.82 5.87 0.52
C GLY A 97 -17.43 5.29 0.62
N SER A 98 -16.43 6.15 0.36
CA SER A 98 -15.01 5.82 0.36
C SER A 98 -14.17 7.03 0.70
N ALA A 99 -13.04 6.83 1.37
CA ALA A 99 -12.04 7.87 1.56
C ALA A 99 -11.48 8.36 0.22
N TYR A 100 -11.43 7.49 -0.78
CA TYR A 100 -10.96 7.83 -2.13
C TYR A 100 -11.92 8.76 -2.89
N ALA A 101 -13.20 8.63 -2.60
CA ALA A 101 -14.25 9.47 -3.22
C ALA A 101 -14.59 10.72 -2.38
N GLY A 102 -13.99 10.90 -1.22
CA GLY A 102 -14.27 12.03 -0.35
C GLY A 102 -15.69 12.03 0.22
N ASN A 103 -16.24 10.85 0.56
CA ASN A 103 -17.59 10.72 1.10
C ASN A 103 -17.75 9.53 2.06
N LEU A 104 -16.69 9.18 2.78
CA LEU A 104 -16.68 8.03 3.69
C LEU A 104 -17.60 8.30 4.89
N ALA A 105 -18.53 7.40 5.14
CA ALA A 105 -19.34 7.38 6.35
C ALA A 105 -19.05 6.12 7.19
N ILE A 106 -18.78 6.32 8.48
CA ILE A 106 -18.45 5.26 9.44
C ILE A 106 -19.47 5.30 10.58
N ILE A 107 -20.04 4.15 10.89
CA ILE A 107 -20.99 3.97 12.00
C ILE A 107 -20.40 3.06 13.06
N ALA A 108 -20.69 3.34 14.31
CA ALA A 108 -20.31 2.49 15.44
C ALA A 108 -21.30 2.55 16.58
N HIS A 109 -21.29 1.53 17.41
CA HIS A 109 -22.00 1.56 18.69
C HIS A 109 -21.38 2.56 19.66
N THR A 110 -22.19 2.99 20.64
CA THR A 110 -21.82 3.93 21.69
C THR A 110 -20.57 3.49 22.46
N TYR A 111 -20.35 2.22 22.69
CA TYR A 111 -19.15 1.75 23.40
C TYR A 111 -17.84 1.96 22.60
N HIS A 112 -17.91 2.10 21.28
CA HIS A 112 -16.77 2.51 20.45
C HIS A 112 -16.71 4.05 20.30
N PHE A 113 -17.84 4.68 20.02
CA PHE A 113 -17.96 6.09 19.67
C PHE A 113 -18.63 6.97 20.73
N GLY A 114 -18.82 6.47 21.96
CA GLY A 114 -19.53 7.20 23.01
C GLY A 114 -18.92 8.54 23.40
N LYS A 115 -17.64 8.74 23.11
CA LYS A 115 -16.96 10.01 23.36
C LYS A 115 -17.04 11.01 22.19
N LEU A 116 -17.67 10.66 21.06
CA LEU A 116 -17.81 11.59 19.93
C LEU A 116 -18.53 12.87 20.31
N SER A 117 -19.50 12.83 21.21
CA SER A 117 -20.21 14.01 21.68
C SER A 117 -19.29 15.06 22.34
N SER A 118 -18.19 14.61 22.95
CA SER A 118 -17.19 15.48 23.58
C SER A 118 -16.10 15.97 22.62
N LEU A 119 -16.10 15.50 21.37
CA LEU A 119 -15.11 15.91 20.38
C LEU A 119 -15.28 17.39 20.05
N ALA A 120 -14.19 18.16 20.13
CA ALA A 120 -14.21 19.57 19.82
C ALA A 120 -14.27 19.85 18.32
N LEU A 121 -14.85 20.98 17.93
CA LEU A 121 -14.66 21.49 16.56
C LEU A 121 -13.17 21.72 16.32
N ASP A 122 -12.77 21.58 15.06
CA ASP A 122 -11.37 21.61 14.60
C ASP A 122 -10.45 20.52 15.15
N ALA A 123 -10.95 19.56 15.93
CA ALA A 123 -10.18 18.38 16.31
C ALA A 123 -9.79 17.54 15.08
N THR A 124 -8.60 16.97 15.13
CA THR A 124 -8.07 16.15 14.04
C THR A 124 -8.60 14.72 14.10
N VAL A 125 -9.01 14.22 12.96
CA VAL A 125 -9.40 12.81 12.74
C VAL A 125 -8.59 12.27 11.56
N THR A 126 -8.07 11.06 11.67
CA THR A 126 -7.38 10.41 10.57
C THR A 126 -7.97 9.04 10.27
N PHE A 127 -8.08 8.73 8.98
CA PHE A 127 -8.36 7.40 8.49
C PHE A 127 -7.14 6.91 7.69
N THR A 128 -6.62 5.75 8.03
CA THR A 128 -5.51 5.12 7.32
C THR A 128 -6.00 3.83 6.69
N ASP A 129 -5.90 3.72 5.38
CA ASP A 129 -6.32 2.51 4.66
C ASP A 129 -5.31 1.37 4.78
N MET A 130 -5.60 0.22 4.17
CA MET A 130 -4.74 -0.96 4.21
C MET A 130 -3.43 -0.83 3.40
N GLU A 131 -3.32 0.19 2.56
CA GLU A 131 -2.09 0.55 1.84
C GLU A 131 -1.29 1.66 2.53
N ASN A 132 -1.64 2.00 3.79
CA ASN A 132 -1.04 3.08 4.56
C ASN A 132 -1.21 4.48 3.96
N ASN A 133 -2.24 4.69 3.14
CA ASN A 133 -2.65 6.03 2.75
C ASN A 133 -3.36 6.70 3.93
N VAL A 134 -2.90 7.88 4.31
CA VAL A 134 -3.42 8.62 5.45
C VAL A 134 -4.30 9.76 4.96
N PHE A 135 -5.57 9.72 5.34
CA PHE A 135 -6.57 10.78 5.08
C PHE A 135 -6.79 11.56 6.37
N ARG A 136 -6.56 12.87 6.31
CA ARG A 136 -6.66 13.76 7.46
C ARG A 136 -7.89 14.63 7.34
N TYR A 137 -8.65 14.70 8.42
CA TYR A 137 -9.88 15.47 8.53
C TYR A 137 -9.84 16.34 9.77
N VAL A 138 -10.68 17.36 9.79
CA VAL A 138 -10.97 18.18 10.98
C VAL A 138 -12.47 18.22 11.20
N VAL A 139 -12.89 18.19 12.44
CA VAL A 139 -14.32 18.26 12.80
C VAL A 139 -14.86 19.64 12.45
N ARG A 140 -15.86 19.69 11.59
CA ARG A 140 -16.52 20.94 11.17
C ARG A 140 -17.88 21.12 11.78
N GLU A 141 -18.61 20.05 12.00
CA GLU A 141 -20.00 20.08 12.44
C GLU A 141 -20.31 18.90 13.34
N LYS A 142 -21.22 19.09 14.28
CA LYS A 142 -21.76 18.05 15.14
C LYS A 142 -23.28 18.21 15.21
N ASN A 143 -23.99 17.20 14.76
CA ASN A 143 -25.45 17.18 14.72
C ASN A 143 -26.03 15.95 15.40
N THR A 144 -27.27 16.08 15.84
CA THR A 144 -28.11 14.93 16.19
C THR A 144 -29.14 14.75 15.09
N ILE A 145 -29.17 13.57 14.50
CA ILE A 145 -30.11 13.21 13.43
C ILE A 145 -31.15 12.22 13.94
N SER A 146 -32.31 12.20 13.29
CA SER A 146 -33.34 11.21 13.56
C SER A 146 -32.94 9.82 13.00
N PRO A 147 -33.30 8.71 13.65
CA PRO A 147 -33.06 7.38 13.10
C PRO A 147 -33.65 7.15 11.71
N ASN A 148 -34.61 7.96 11.30
CA ASN A 148 -35.25 7.87 9.98
C ASN A 148 -34.48 8.65 8.89
N ASP A 149 -33.48 9.43 9.26
CA ASP A 149 -32.74 10.29 8.35
C ASP A 149 -31.40 9.66 7.90
N ALA A 150 -31.39 8.35 7.71
CA ALA A 150 -30.22 7.60 7.25
C ALA A 150 -29.63 8.14 5.92
N ASN A 151 -30.46 8.78 5.11
CA ASN A 151 -30.01 9.44 3.89
C ASN A 151 -29.04 10.61 4.15
N GLU A 152 -29.19 11.31 5.27
CA GLU A 152 -28.30 12.40 5.67
C GLU A 152 -26.88 11.88 5.95
N ILE A 153 -26.76 10.66 6.44
CA ILE A 153 -25.47 10.03 6.72
C ILE A 153 -24.70 9.80 5.40
N ALA A 154 -25.37 9.24 4.40
CA ALA A 154 -24.78 8.90 3.11
C ALA A 154 -24.51 10.13 2.22
N HIS A 155 -25.25 11.23 2.44
CA HIS A 155 -25.22 12.43 1.62
C HIS A 155 -24.93 13.69 2.45
N SER A 156 -24.08 13.59 3.47
CA SER A 156 -23.76 14.69 4.38
C SER A 156 -23.06 15.87 3.70
N GLY A 157 -22.43 15.63 2.55
CA GLY A 157 -21.60 16.63 1.87
C GLY A 157 -20.19 16.78 2.45
N TYR A 158 -19.85 16.00 3.48
CA TYR A 158 -18.53 16.00 4.10
C TYR A 158 -17.68 14.83 3.60
N ASP A 159 -16.37 15.01 3.59
CA ASP A 159 -15.42 13.97 3.17
C ASP A 159 -15.40 12.78 4.13
N LEU A 160 -15.68 13.02 5.41
CA LEU A 160 -15.85 12.00 6.44
C LEU A 160 -17.05 12.33 7.33
N THR A 161 -17.88 11.33 7.57
CA THR A 161 -19.00 11.38 8.53
C THR A 161 -18.88 10.24 9.54
N LEU A 162 -18.89 10.57 10.83
CA LEU A 162 -18.87 9.60 11.92
C LEU A 162 -20.23 9.60 12.61
N VAL A 163 -20.81 8.42 12.80
CA VAL A 163 -22.14 8.25 13.36
C VAL A 163 -22.10 7.30 14.54
N THR A 164 -22.79 7.66 15.60
CA THR A 164 -23.05 6.77 16.75
C THR A 164 -24.50 6.88 17.19
N CYS A 165 -25.04 5.78 17.70
CA CYS A 165 -26.34 5.82 18.36
C CYS A 165 -26.21 6.56 19.69
N THR A 166 -27.09 7.53 19.95
CA THR A 166 -27.33 8.05 21.29
C THR A 166 -28.42 7.18 21.94
N LEU A 167 -28.09 6.51 23.02
CA LEU A 167 -29.05 5.85 23.88
C LEU A 167 -29.63 6.84 24.86
#